data_9e7d9f76e0455dbfa1b6f1698127f561
#
_entry.id   9e7d9f76e0455dbfa1b6f1698127f561
#
_cell.length_a   1.000
_cell.length_b   1.000
_cell.length_c   1.000
_cell.angle_alpha   90.00
_cell.angle_beta   90.00
_cell.angle_gamma   90.00
#
_symmetry.space_group_name_H-M   'P 1'
#
loop_
_entity.id
_entity.type
_entity.pdbx_description
1 polymer ?
#
loop_
_entity_poly.entity_id
_entity_poly.type
_entity_poly.pdbx_seq_one_letter_code
_entity_poly.pdbx_strand_id
1 'polypeptide(L)'
;PFGPGHSWVKARFIDPAPRGTVLRDTQVVFNPQTKREEEITLTRVAIHGSYRENPYLDPVYVATLENITNPARRKAWLEGDWDIPAGGAIEDVWDTDVHVMRPFDIPENWTITRSFDWGSSHPFSVGWWAISDGTPLPDGRRFPRKTQFRIAEMYGWNGKANEGCRMLSSDVAAEIKRREAEYFPHRHVVPGPADNAIWNQDDGRSIADSMAEKGVVWTRSDKSRGSRKLGLEELRRLLQNAKDNTGPGLYVFDVCKHWIRTVPTLPRDSKDPDDVDSISEDHAYDDTRYQILNK
;
A
#
# COMPACT_ATOMS: atom_id res chain seq x y z
N PRO A 1 -6.63 17.44 -4.50
CA PRO A 1 -6.09 16.11 -4.24
C PRO A 1 -6.84 15.28 -3.19
N PHE A 2 -8.11 15.55 -2.89
CA PHE A 2 -8.89 14.82 -1.92
C PHE A 2 -10.15 14.21 -2.51
N GLY A 3 -10.64 13.10 -1.96
CA GLY A 3 -11.89 12.47 -2.30
C GLY A 3 -11.74 11.17 -3.09
N PRO A 4 -12.86 10.54 -3.47
CA PRO A 4 -12.89 9.18 -4.07
C PRO A 4 -12.07 9.02 -5.34
N GLY A 5 -11.71 10.10 -6.03
CA GLY A 5 -10.89 10.07 -7.24
C GLY A 5 -9.39 10.22 -7.03
N HIS A 6 -8.93 10.43 -5.80
CA HIS A 6 -7.53 10.77 -5.52
C HIS A 6 -6.54 9.74 -6.10
N SER A 7 -6.71 8.47 -5.78
CA SER A 7 -5.77 7.41 -6.15
C SER A 7 -5.64 7.23 -7.66
N TRP A 8 -6.75 7.19 -8.40
CA TRP A 8 -6.70 6.99 -9.85
C TRP A 8 -6.22 8.24 -10.59
N VAL A 9 -6.55 9.44 -10.11
CA VAL A 9 -6.04 10.69 -10.69
C VAL A 9 -4.53 10.78 -10.47
N LYS A 10 -4.07 10.50 -9.25
CA LYS A 10 -2.65 10.46 -8.92
C LYS A 10 -1.91 9.47 -9.82
N ALA A 11 -2.34 8.22 -9.85
CA ALA A 11 -1.73 7.17 -10.68
C ALA A 11 -1.75 7.50 -12.19
N ARG A 12 -2.80 8.18 -12.67
CA ARG A 12 -2.95 8.49 -14.10
C ARG A 12 -2.21 9.74 -14.54
N PHE A 13 -2.12 10.76 -13.70
CA PHE A 13 -1.65 12.11 -14.11
C PHE A 13 -0.41 12.57 -13.36
N ILE A 14 -0.17 12.10 -12.14
CA ILE A 14 0.89 12.63 -11.27
C ILE A 14 2.11 11.69 -11.24
N ASP A 15 1.88 10.39 -10.93
CA ASP A 15 2.97 9.42 -10.75
C ASP A 15 3.75 9.08 -12.04
N PRO A 16 3.14 9.06 -13.24
CA PRO A 16 3.84 8.60 -14.45
C PRO A 16 4.97 9.51 -14.94
N ALA A 17 4.91 10.82 -14.64
CA ALA A 17 5.92 11.76 -15.10
C ALA A 17 5.90 13.08 -14.31
N PRO A 18 7.01 13.85 -14.31
CA PRO A 18 7.04 15.19 -13.74
C PRO A 18 5.95 16.10 -14.32
N ARG A 19 5.44 17.00 -13.49
CA ARG A 19 4.41 17.98 -13.90
C ARG A 19 4.87 18.78 -15.11
N GLY A 20 3.95 19.07 -16.04
CA GLY A 20 4.24 19.73 -17.32
C GLY A 20 4.63 18.77 -18.44
N THR A 21 4.87 17.49 -18.15
CA THR A 21 5.18 16.50 -19.18
C THR A 21 3.90 16.03 -19.87
N VAL A 22 3.88 16.09 -21.21
CA VAL A 22 2.76 15.56 -22.00
C VAL A 22 2.93 14.07 -22.18
N LEU A 23 2.05 13.31 -21.55
CA LEU A 23 1.94 11.85 -21.73
C LEU A 23 1.06 11.56 -22.95
N ARG A 24 1.43 10.54 -23.71
CA ARG A 24 0.72 10.07 -24.91
C ARG A 24 0.37 8.62 -24.73
N ASP A 25 -0.88 8.27 -25.06
CA ASP A 25 -1.42 6.93 -24.97
C ASP A 25 -2.16 6.61 -26.26
N THR A 26 -1.67 5.67 -27.03
CA THR A 26 -2.25 5.30 -28.33
C THR A 26 -3.05 4.01 -28.16
N GLN A 27 -4.30 4.03 -28.60
CA GLN A 27 -5.23 2.91 -28.53
C GLN A 27 -5.85 2.67 -29.91
N VAL A 28 -6.01 1.41 -30.27
CA VAL A 28 -6.81 1.04 -31.42
C VAL A 28 -8.26 0.94 -30.97
N VAL A 29 -9.13 1.72 -31.62
CA VAL A 29 -10.56 1.75 -31.33
C VAL A 29 -11.37 1.53 -32.59
N PHE A 30 -12.49 0.83 -32.47
CA PHE A 30 -13.43 0.68 -33.58
C PHE A 30 -14.19 2.01 -33.78
N ASN A 31 -14.07 2.59 -34.95
CA ASN A 31 -14.83 3.77 -35.34
C ASN A 31 -16.19 3.36 -35.95
N PRO A 32 -17.32 3.61 -35.28
CA PRO A 32 -18.62 3.19 -35.76
C PRO A 32 -19.09 3.93 -37.04
N GLN A 33 -18.50 5.07 -37.36
CA GLN A 33 -18.81 5.84 -38.58
C GLN A 33 -18.10 5.25 -39.79
N THR A 34 -16.80 4.95 -39.68
CA THR A 34 -15.99 4.39 -40.76
C THR A 34 -16.04 2.87 -40.83
N LYS A 35 -16.59 2.21 -39.77
CA LYS A 35 -16.62 0.74 -39.57
C LYS A 35 -15.24 0.09 -39.66
N ARG A 36 -14.19 0.81 -39.23
CA ARG A 36 -12.80 0.35 -39.21
C ARG A 36 -12.18 0.57 -37.85
N GLU A 37 -11.13 -0.17 -37.58
CA GLU A 37 -10.25 0.09 -36.45
C GLU A 37 -9.32 1.27 -36.83
N GLU A 38 -9.20 2.21 -35.92
CA GLU A 38 -8.38 3.43 -36.08
C GLU A 38 -7.51 3.61 -34.84
N GLU A 39 -6.26 4.03 -35.05
CA GLU A 39 -5.37 4.40 -33.95
C GLU A 39 -5.71 5.81 -33.47
N ILE A 40 -6.07 5.94 -32.20
CA ILE A 40 -6.32 7.24 -31.55
C ILE A 40 -5.28 7.47 -30.47
N THR A 41 -4.54 8.57 -30.58
CA THR A 41 -3.61 9.03 -29.56
C THR A 41 -4.29 10.04 -28.65
N LEU A 42 -4.43 9.66 -27.37
CA LEU A 42 -4.88 10.54 -26.31
C LEU A 42 -3.67 11.20 -25.65
N THR A 43 -3.77 12.50 -25.37
CA THR A 43 -2.74 13.21 -24.62
C THR A 43 -3.27 13.65 -23.28
N ARG A 44 -2.41 13.63 -22.25
CA ARG A 44 -2.72 14.14 -20.92
C ARG A 44 -1.49 14.82 -20.33
N VAL A 45 -1.72 15.81 -19.48
CA VAL A 45 -0.67 16.55 -18.79
C VAL A 45 -1.17 16.98 -17.41
N ALA A 46 -0.31 16.90 -16.40
CA ALA A 46 -0.57 17.49 -15.09
C ALA A 46 0.14 18.84 -15.02
N ILE A 47 -0.61 19.91 -14.81
CA ILE A 47 -0.07 21.26 -14.63
C ILE A 47 -0.24 21.64 -13.17
N HIS A 48 0.84 22.14 -12.56
CA HIS A 48 0.78 22.69 -11.22
C HIS A 48 0.28 24.14 -11.28
N GLY A 49 -0.63 24.49 -10.37
CA GLY A 49 -1.06 25.84 -10.13
C GLY A 49 -1.12 26.11 -8.62
N SER A 50 -0.61 27.25 -8.20
CA SER A 50 -0.73 27.72 -6.82
C SER A 50 -1.84 28.77 -6.71
N TYR A 51 -2.56 28.78 -5.58
CA TYR A 51 -3.52 29.86 -5.30
C TYR A 51 -2.86 31.25 -5.31
N ARG A 52 -1.57 31.33 -5.01
CA ARG A 52 -0.77 32.57 -5.03
C ARG A 52 -0.56 33.13 -6.44
N GLU A 53 -0.73 32.31 -7.46
CA GLU A 53 -0.61 32.70 -8.87
C GLU A 53 -1.92 33.26 -9.43
N ASN A 54 -3.03 33.16 -8.69
CA ASN A 54 -4.33 33.66 -9.11
C ASN A 54 -4.63 35.03 -8.49
N PRO A 55 -4.46 36.12 -9.23
CA PRO A 55 -4.67 37.48 -8.72
C PRO A 55 -6.15 37.86 -8.49
N TYR A 56 -7.07 36.98 -8.89
CA TYR A 56 -8.53 37.21 -8.78
C TYR A 56 -9.16 36.56 -7.55
N LEU A 57 -8.36 35.91 -6.69
CA LEU A 57 -8.90 35.30 -5.46
C LEU A 57 -9.29 36.37 -4.45
N ASP A 58 -10.47 36.18 -3.86
CA ASP A 58 -10.94 36.98 -2.73
C ASP A 58 -9.99 36.82 -1.52
N PRO A 59 -9.51 37.94 -0.92
CA PRO A 59 -8.66 37.90 0.27
C PRO A 59 -9.26 37.10 1.43
N VAL A 60 -10.59 37.13 1.60
CA VAL A 60 -11.29 36.35 2.65
C VAL A 60 -11.16 34.84 2.37
N TYR A 61 -11.25 34.44 1.09
CA TYR A 61 -11.03 33.06 0.71
C TYR A 61 -9.57 32.61 0.94
N VAL A 62 -8.60 33.48 0.61
CA VAL A 62 -7.17 33.20 0.87
C VAL A 62 -6.92 33.06 2.38
N ALA A 63 -7.47 33.94 3.20
CA ALA A 63 -7.38 33.86 4.66
C ALA A 63 -7.99 32.53 5.19
N THR A 64 -9.11 32.09 4.61
CA THR A 64 -9.73 30.81 4.95
C THR A 64 -8.82 29.63 4.61
N LEU A 65 -8.17 29.65 3.45
CA LEU A 65 -7.20 28.64 3.04
C LEU A 65 -5.98 28.60 3.99
N GLU A 66 -5.44 29.75 4.32
CA GLU A 66 -4.25 29.86 5.18
C GLU A 66 -4.52 29.48 6.64
N ASN A 67 -5.77 29.62 7.11
CA ASN A 67 -6.23 29.22 8.43
C ASN A 67 -6.57 27.72 8.55
N ILE A 68 -6.32 26.89 7.51
CA ILE A 68 -6.48 25.45 7.63
C ILE A 68 -5.52 24.92 8.70
N THR A 69 -6.09 24.43 9.79
CA THR A 69 -5.34 23.96 10.97
C THR A 69 -4.77 22.56 10.79
N ASN A 70 -5.40 21.71 9.95
CA ASN A 70 -4.90 20.36 9.66
C ASN A 70 -3.68 20.45 8.71
N PRO A 71 -2.47 20.05 9.14
CA PRO A 71 -1.25 20.20 8.34
C PRO A 71 -1.29 19.42 7.03
N ALA A 72 -1.87 18.23 7.03
CA ALA A 72 -1.99 17.39 5.84
C ALA A 72 -2.91 18.05 4.80
N ARG A 73 -4.09 18.51 5.25
CA ARG A 73 -5.02 19.26 4.38
C ARG A 73 -4.39 20.55 3.85
N ARG A 74 -3.64 21.25 4.69
CA ARG A 74 -2.94 22.47 4.31
C ARG A 74 -1.94 22.21 3.17
N LYS A 75 -1.05 21.23 3.32
CA LYS A 75 -0.09 20.84 2.27
C LYS A 75 -0.80 20.45 0.97
N ALA A 76 -1.82 19.61 1.05
CA ALA A 76 -2.52 19.15 -0.13
C ALA A 76 -3.25 20.28 -0.87
N TRP A 77 -3.93 21.18 -0.16
CA TRP A 77 -4.74 22.24 -0.78
C TRP A 77 -3.94 23.49 -1.16
N LEU A 78 -2.95 23.86 -0.36
CA LEU A 78 -2.13 25.05 -0.62
C LEU A 78 -0.93 24.75 -1.51
N GLU A 79 -0.29 23.59 -1.31
CA GLU A 79 0.94 23.23 -2.01
C GLU A 79 0.69 22.24 -3.16
N GLY A 80 -0.56 21.78 -3.32
CA GLY A 80 -0.93 20.80 -4.34
C GLY A 80 -0.20 19.48 -4.17
N ASP A 81 0.06 19.10 -2.92
CA ASP A 81 0.70 17.83 -2.57
C ASP A 81 -0.30 16.69 -2.74
N TRP A 82 0.02 15.74 -3.62
CA TRP A 82 -0.78 14.56 -3.91
C TRP A 82 -0.40 13.34 -3.06
N ASP A 83 0.67 13.44 -2.28
CA ASP A 83 1.13 12.37 -1.41
C ASP A 83 0.44 12.38 -0.03
N ILE A 84 -0.43 13.37 0.20
CA ILE A 84 -1.14 13.56 1.46
C ILE A 84 -2.63 13.32 1.25
N PRO A 85 -3.18 12.20 1.73
CA PRO A 85 -4.62 11.96 1.78
C PRO A 85 -5.25 12.75 2.92
N ALA A 86 -6.36 13.46 2.67
CA ALA A 86 -7.17 14.03 3.75
C ALA A 86 -8.33 13.10 4.09
N GLY A 87 -8.58 12.92 5.39
CA GLY A 87 -9.59 12.01 5.90
C GLY A 87 -9.18 10.54 5.79
N GLY A 88 -7.87 10.29 5.61
CA GLY A 88 -7.30 8.96 5.58
C GLY A 88 -7.33 8.27 6.95
N ALA A 89 -7.30 6.95 6.94
CA ALA A 89 -7.33 6.15 8.16
C ALA A 89 -6.11 6.35 9.04
N ILE A 90 -4.97 6.75 8.44
CA ILE A 90 -3.67 6.93 9.13
C ILE A 90 -3.00 8.29 8.85
N GLU A 91 -3.71 9.26 8.27
CA GLU A 91 -3.14 10.53 7.81
C GLU A 91 -2.42 11.35 8.89
N ASP A 92 -2.89 11.24 10.13
CA ASP A 92 -2.36 11.98 11.28
C ASP A 92 -1.12 11.33 11.89
N VAL A 93 -0.94 10.04 11.68
CA VAL A 93 0.20 9.26 12.21
C VAL A 93 1.24 8.91 11.14
N TRP A 94 0.87 8.94 9.85
CA TRP A 94 1.79 8.67 8.76
C TRP A 94 2.70 9.88 8.46
N ASP A 95 3.97 9.58 8.26
CA ASP A 95 4.99 10.53 7.82
C ASP A 95 5.98 9.78 6.92
N THR A 96 6.05 10.16 5.65
CA THR A 96 6.91 9.49 4.68
C THR A 96 8.40 9.59 5.04
N ASP A 97 8.82 10.72 5.60
CA ASP A 97 10.23 10.93 5.98
C ASP A 97 10.66 10.08 7.18
N VAL A 98 9.69 9.64 8.00
CA VAL A 98 9.91 8.77 9.16
C VAL A 98 9.77 7.30 8.80
N HIS A 99 8.66 6.95 8.12
CA HIS A 99 8.25 5.55 7.98
C HIS A 99 8.80 4.86 6.74
N VAL A 100 9.18 5.62 5.69
CA VAL A 100 9.79 5.05 4.50
C VAL A 100 11.30 5.06 4.64
N MET A 101 11.91 3.89 4.55
CA MET A 101 13.35 3.71 4.75
C MET A 101 13.99 3.12 3.49
N ARG A 102 15.23 3.51 3.24
CA ARG A 102 16.07 2.79 2.27
C ARG A 102 16.35 1.39 2.79
N PRO A 103 16.40 0.36 1.92
CA PRO A 103 16.81 -0.97 2.31
C PRO A 103 18.17 -0.98 3.02
N PHE A 104 18.30 -1.84 4.00
CA PHE A 104 19.53 -2.12 4.74
C PHE A 104 19.67 -3.62 4.96
N ASP A 105 20.86 -4.09 5.29
CA ASP A 105 21.13 -5.50 5.57
C ASP A 105 20.43 -5.93 6.85
N ILE A 106 19.48 -6.86 6.73
CA ILE A 106 18.69 -7.36 7.84
C ILE A 106 19.55 -8.28 8.71
N PRO A 107 19.73 -8.00 10.01
CA PRO A 107 20.49 -8.85 10.92
C PRO A 107 20.00 -10.31 10.89
N GLU A 108 20.92 -11.27 10.98
CA GLU A 108 20.58 -12.70 10.91
C GLU A 108 19.61 -13.15 11.98
N ASN A 109 19.67 -12.55 13.17
CA ASN A 109 18.80 -12.87 14.30
C ASN A 109 17.36 -12.35 14.13
N TRP A 110 17.11 -11.46 13.18
CA TRP A 110 15.75 -10.96 12.94
C TRP A 110 14.92 -12.01 12.21
N THR A 111 13.70 -12.22 12.67
CA THR A 111 12.78 -13.15 11.99
C THR A 111 12.31 -12.56 10.67
N ILE A 112 12.39 -13.35 9.59
CA ILE A 112 11.75 -13.03 8.31
C ILE A 112 10.47 -13.86 8.21
N THR A 113 9.36 -13.17 7.92
CA THR A 113 8.05 -13.78 7.67
C THR A 113 7.37 -13.13 6.49
N ARG A 114 6.18 -13.59 6.11
CA ARG A 114 5.37 -13.00 5.06
C ARG A 114 3.90 -12.97 5.45
N SER A 115 3.14 -12.07 4.82
CA SER A 115 1.68 -11.98 4.93
C SER A 115 1.05 -12.01 3.55
N PHE A 116 -0.23 -12.37 3.48
CA PHE A 116 -0.91 -12.54 2.20
C PHE A 116 -2.39 -12.16 2.27
N ASP A 117 -2.79 -11.26 1.38
CA ASP A 117 -4.19 -11.02 1.06
C ASP A 117 -4.47 -11.52 -0.36
N TRP A 118 -5.46 -12.43 -0.48
CA TRP A 118 -5.77 -13.06 -1.76
C TRP A 118 -6.70 -12.21 -2.62
N GLY A 119 -6.37 -12.11 -3.89
CA GLY A 119 -7.22 -11.53 -4.93
C GLY A 119 -6.91 -12.12 -6.30
N SER A 120 -7.91 -12.18 -7.16
CA SER A 120 -7.79 -12.61 -8.58
C SER A 120 -8.30 -11.50 -9.50
N SER A 121 -9.57 -11.13 -9.39
CA SER A 121 -10.16 -9.97 -10.08
C SER A 121 -9.71 -8.64 -9.47
N HIS A 122 -9.46 -8.63 -8.17
CA HIS A 122 -8.76 -7.57 -7.46
C HIS A 122 -7.31 -7.95 -7.22
N PRO A 123 -6.40 -7.00 -6.96
CA PRO A 123 -5.01 -7.33 -6.67
C PRO A 123 -4.87 -8.25 -5.46
N PHE A 124 -3.96 -9.20 -5.52
CA PHE A 124 -3.45 -9.84 -4.31
C PHE A 124 -2.28 -9.01 -3.75
N SER A 125 -2.02 -9.14 -2.45
CA SER A 125 -0.87 -8.53 -1.80
C SER A 125 -0.07 -9.54 -0.99
N VAL A 126 1.23 -9.63 -1.26
CA VAL A 126 2.19 -10.37 -0.43
C VAL A 126 3.17 -9.36 0.14
N GLY A 127 3.29 -9.32 1.47
CA GLY A 127 4.32 -8.56 2.17
C GLY A 127 5.36 -9.47 2.78
N TRP A 128 6.65 -9.18 2.59
CA TRP A 128 7.72 -9.78 3.39
C TRP A 128 8.13 -8.84 4.50
N TRP A 129 8.34 -9.40 5.68
CA TRP A 129 8.54 -8.65 6.90
C TRP A 129 9.81 -9.11 7.62
N ALA A 130 10.58 -8.14 8.13
CA ALA A 130 11.63 -8.38 9.10
C ALA A 130 11.16 -7.87 10.47
N ILE A 131 11.32 -8.69 11.51
CA ILE A 131 10.91 -8.38 12.87
C ILE A 131 12.15 -8.26 13.73
N SER A 132 12.38 -7.04 14.27
CA SER A 132 13.52 -6.77 15.14
C SER A 132 13.44 -7.55 16.45
N ASP A 133 14.56 -8.15 16.83
CA ASP A 133 14.76 -8.73 18.17
C ASP A 133 15.46 -7.75 19.14
N GLY A 134 15.77 -6.51 18.67
CA GLY A 134 16.51 -5.50 19.41
C GLY A 134 18.01 -5.48 19.13
N THR A 135 18.54 -6.41 18.34
CA THR A 135 19.95 -6.41 17.89
C THR A 135 20.24 -5.15 17.06
N PRO A 136 21.35 -4.45 17.32
CA PRO A 136 21.74 -3.28 16.52
C PRO A 136 22.01 -3.66 15.06
N LEU A 137 21.73 -2.74 14.15
CA LEU A 137 22.17 -2.83 12.77
C LEU A 137 23.68 -2.64 12.67
N PRO A 138 24.33 -3.08 11.58
CA PRO A 138 25.76 -2.88 11.35
C PRO A 138 26.20 -1.41 11.41
N ASP A 139 25.31 -0.47 11.08
CA ASP A 139 25.55 0.97 11.15
C ASP A 139 25.33 1.58 12.55
N GLY A 140 25.00 0.75 13.55
CA GLY A 140 24.81 1.16 14.95
C GLY A 140 23.38 1.60 15.29
N ARG A 141 22.47 1.73 14.32
CA ARG A 141 21.06 2.01 14.60
C ARG A 141 20.45 0.87 15.40
N ARG A 142 19.55 1.21 16.31
CA ARG A 142 18.82 0.25 17.13
C ARG A 142 17.31 0.48 16.99
N PHE A 143 16.60 -0.62 16.84
CA PHE A 143 15.14 -0.60 16.83
C PHE A 143 14.61 -1.45 18.00
N PRO A 144 13.58 -1.00 18.70
CA PRO A 144 12.98 -1.78 19.76
C PRO A 144 12.59 -3.18 19.29
N ARG A 145 12.69 -4.17 20.18
CA ARG A 145 12.20 -5.52 19.90
C ARG A 145 10.75 -5.48 19.44
N LYS A 146 10.37 -6.30 18.45
CA LYS A 146 9.07 -6.34 17.79
C LYS A 146 8.78 -5.17 16.84
N THR A 147 9.74 -4.28 16.57
CA THR A 147 9.61 -3.35 15.45
C THR A 147 9.50 -4.16 14.15
N GLN A 148 8.56 -3.78 13.29
CA GLN A 148 8.27 -4.46 12.05
C GLN A 148 8.70 -3.62 10.85
N PHE A 149 9.33 -4.28 9.89
CA PHE A 149 9.76 -3.68 8.64
C PHE A 149 9.12 -4.45 7.48
N ARG A 150 8.32 -3.77 6.66
CA ARG A 150 7.93 -4.33 5.36
C ARG A 150 9.09 -4.15 4.40
N ILE A 151 9.80 -5.23 4.12
CA ILE A 151 11.10 -5.20 3.43
C ILE A 151 11.00 -5.48 1.93
N ALA A 152 9.93 -6.13 1.50
CA ALA A 152 9.62 -6.41 0.09
C ALA A 152 8.12 -6.61 -0.08
N GLU A 153 7.67 -6.53 -1.33
CA GLU A 153 6.28 -6.81 -1.70
C GLU A 153 6.16 -7.50 -3.06
N MET A 154 5.05 -8.21 -3.23
CA MET A 154 4.54 -8.67 -4.51
C MET A 154 3.06 -8.31 -4.60
N TYR A 155 2.71 -7.52 -5.61
CA TYR A 155 1.37 -6.99 -5.75
C TYR A 155 0.77 -7.40 -7.09
N GLY A 156 -0.39 -8.05 -7.03
CA GLY A 156 -1.04 -8.67 -8.19
C GLY A 156 -1.87 -7.70 -9.02
N TRP A 157 -1.29 -6.57 -9.39
CA TRP A 157 -1.93 -5.50 -10.15
C TRP A 157 -1.70 -5.66 -11.66
N ASN A 158 -2.69 -5.33 -12.49
CA ASN A 158 -2.61 -5.39 -13.95
C ASN A 158 -2.28 -4.04 -14.61
N GLY A 159 -1.98 -3.00 -13.83
CA GLY A 159 -1.73 -1.65 -14.32
C GLY A 159 -2.92 -0.70 -14.21
N LYS A 160 -4.11 -1.20 -13.83
CA LYS A 160 -5.31 -0.39 -13.61
C LYS A 160 -5.70 -0.42 -12.15
N ALA A 161 -6.19 0.72 -11.63
CA ALA A 161 -6.54 0.88 -10.23
C ALA A 161 -7.52 -0.21 -9.76
N ASN A 162 -7.14 -0.91 -8.70
CA ASN A 162 -7.91 -1.97 -8.05
C ASN A 162 -8.31 -3.15 -8.97
N GLU A 163 -7.58 -3.38 -10.08
CA GLU A 163 -7.77 -4.54 -10.95
C GLU A 163 -6.62 -5.54 -10.80
N GLY A 164 -6.98 -6.82 -10.56
CA GLY A 164 -6.02 -7.91 -10.39
C GLY A 164 -5.46 -8.45 -11.70
N CYS A 165 -4.27 -9.03 -11.63
CA CYS A 165 -3.59 -9.65 -12.78
C CYS A 165 -4.09 -11.07 -13.11
N ARG A 166 -5.03 -11.63 -12.33
CA ARG A 166 -5.66 -12.95 -12.54
C ARG A 166 -4.68 -14.13 -12.60
N MET A 167 -3.56 -14.03 -11.88
CA MET A 167 -2.64 -15.15 -11.74
C MET A 167 -3.30 -16.32 -11.00
N LEU A 168 -2.97 -17.54 -11.38
CA LEU A 168 -3.36 -18.74 -10.65
C LEU A 168 -2.62 -18.79 -9.30
N SER A 169 -3.26 -19.34 -8.28
CA SER A 169 -2.65 -19.48 -6.94
C SER A 169 -1.34 -20.27 -6.95
N SER A 170 -1.23 -21.29 -7.79
CA SER A 170 0.00 -22.04 -8.01
C SER A 170 1.14 -21.19 -8.58
N ASP A 171 0.82 -20.25 -9.49
CA ASP A 171 1.81 -19.38 -10.12
C ASP A 171 2.25 -18.29 -9.15
N VAL A 172 1.31 -17.76 -8.37
CA VAL A 172 1.63 -16.85 -7.25
C VAL A 172 2.59 -17.52 -6.27
N ALA A 173 2.33 -18.78 -5.89
CA ALA A 173 3.20 -19.53 -5.00
C ALA A 173 4.60 -19.79 -5.59
N ALA A 174 4.66 -20.14 -6.88
CA ALA A 174 5.94 -20.33 -7.58
C ALA A 174 6.76 -19.03 -7.60
N GLU A 175 6.10 -17.90 -7.87
CA GLU A 175 6.77 -16.60 -7.87
C GLU A 175 7.20 -16.17 -6.46
N ILE A 176 6.42 -16.46 -5.41
CA ILE A 176 6.84 -16.26 -4.01
C ILE A 176 8.14 -17.03 -3.74
N LYS A 177 8.20 -18.31 -4.10
CA LYS A 177 9.41 -19.14 -3.88
C LYS A 177 10.61 -18.62 -4.66
N ARG A 178 10.41 -18.18 -5.90
CA ARG A 178 11.47 -17.58 -6.72
C ARG A 178 12.04 -16.34 -6.04
N ARG A 179 11.17 -15.44 -5.58
CA ARG A 179 11.59 -14.20 -4.89
C ARG A 179 12.25 -14.48 -3.56
N GLU A 180 11.75 -15.43 -2.77
CA GLU A 180 12.38 -15.83 -1.52
C GLU A 180 13.80 -16.38 -1.73
N ALA A 181 14.01 -17.17 -2.78
CA ALA A 181 15.34 -17.66 -3.13
C ALA A 181 16.29 -16.54 -3.59
N GLU A 182 15.77 -15.49 -4.23
CA GLU A 182 16.55 -14.33 -4.65
C GLU A 182 16.83 -13.37 -3.50
N TYR A 183 15.81 -13.02 -2.69
CA TYR A 183 15.93 -12.00 -1.65
C TYR A 183 16.55 -12.54 -0.36
N PHE A 184 16.34 -13.83 -0.07
CA PHE A 184 16.73 -14.46 1.20
C PHE A 184 17.44 -15.80 0.98
N PRO A 185 18.52 -15.87 0.16
CA PRO A 185 19.11 -17.14 -0.31
C PRO A 185 19.58 -18.08 0.82
N HIS A 186 19.88 -17.54 2.00
CA HIS A 186 20.40 -18.29 3.14
C HIS A 186 19.50 -18.19 4.38
N ARG A 187 18.26 -17.73 4.22
CA ARG A 187 17.36 -17.48 5.35
C ARG A 187 16.05 -18.25 5.21
N HIS A 188 15.58 -18.72 6.34
CA HIS A 188 14.25 -19.31 6.42
C HIS A 188 13.19 -18.20 6.54
N VAL A 189 12.24 -18.22 5.63
CA VAL A 189 11.04 -17.37 5.71
C VAL A 189 9.98 -18.14 6.47
N VAL A 190 9.65 -17.67 7.67
CA VAL A 190 8.63 -18.31 8.53
C VAL A 190 7.25 -18.12 7.89
N PRO A 191 6.42 -19.19 7.84
CA PRO A 191 5.03 -19.06 7.42
C PRO A 191 4.29 -18.03 8.26
N GLY A 192 3.68 -17.06 7.60
CA GLY A 192 2.91 -16.01 8.23
C GLY A 192 1.43 -16.04 7.84
N PRO A 193 0.64 -15.05 8.28
CA PRO A 193 -0.79 -15.07 8.15
C PRO A 193 -1.26 -14.75 6.74
N ALA A 194 -2.34 -15.42 6.34
CA ALA A 194 -3.03 -15.15 5.09
C ALA A 194 -4.53 -14.95 5.30
N ASP A 195 -5.21 -14.38 4.30
CA ASP A 195 -6.66 -14.31 4.30
C ASP A 195 -7.27 -15.71 4.48
N ASN A 196 -8.19 -15.83 5.42
CA ASN A 196 -8.84 -17.10 5.72
C ASN A 196 -9.68 -17.65 4.54
N ALA A 197 -10.05 -16.83 3.57
CA ALA A 197 -10.74 -17.26 2.37
C ALA A 197 -9.94 -18.28 1.54
N ILE A 198 -8.60 -18.28 1.62
CA ILE A 198 -7.77 -19.24 0.86
C ILE A 198 -7.96 -20.70 1.28
N TRP A 199 -8.55 -20.96 2.46
CA TRP A 199 -8.87 -22.32 2.93
C TRP A 199 -10.29 -22.74 2.58
N ASN A 200 -11.09 -21.88 1.96
CA ASN A 200 -12.39 -22.31 1.44
C ASN A 200 -12.18 -23.29 0.30
N GLN A 201 -12.96 -24.37 0.31
CA GLN A 201 -12.89 -25.39 -0.71
C GLN A 201 -14.00 -25.16 -1.73
N ASP A 202 -13.59 -24.85 -2.95
CA ASP A 202 -14.44 -24.92 -4.13
C ASP A 202 -14.00 -26.17 -4.89
N ASP A 203 -14.90 -27.08 -5.18
CA ASP A 203 -14.62 -28.36 -5.88
C ASP A 203 -13.57 -29.29 -5.21
N GLY A 204 -13.50 -29.26 -3.88
CA GLY A 204 -12.68 -30.20 -3.10
C GLY A 204 -11.21 -29.83 -2.90
N ARG A 205 -10.76 -28.68 -3.44
CA ARG A 205 -9.39 -28.18 -3.28
C ARG A 205 -9.41 -26.70 -2.90
N SER A 206 -8.57 -26.32 -1.95
CA SER A 206 -8.42 -24.93 -1.54
C SER A 206 -7.23 -24.23 -2.26
N ILE A 207 -7.25 -22.89 -2.25
CA ILE A 207 -6.11 -22.07 -2.71
C ILE A 207 -4.88 -22.40 -1.83
N ALA A 208 -5.08 -22.56 -0.53
CA ALA A 208 -3.99 -22.89 0.41
C ALA A 208 -3.34 -24.22 0.06
N ASP A 209 -4.11 -25.25 -0.32
CA ASP A 209 -3.58 -26.56 -0.76
C ASP A 209 -2.74 -26.38 -2.04
N SER A 210 -3.27 -25.65 -3.00
CA SER A 210 -2.56 -25.38 -4.28
C SER A 210 -1.22 -24.66 -4.05
N MET A 211 -1.16 -23.73 -3.09
CA MET A 211 0.07 -23.03 -2.75
C MET A 211 1.04 -23.91 -1.97
N ALA A 212 0.51 -24.76 -1.05
CA ALA A 212 1.31 -25.69 -0.26
C ALA A 212 2.04 -26.71 -1.13
N GLU A 213 1.46 -27.19 -2.23
CA GLU A 213 2.11 -28.07 -3.20
C GLU A 213 3.34 -27.42 -3.86
N LYS A 214 3.39 -26.11 -3.92
CA LYS A 214 4.55 -25.34 -4.38
C LYS A 214 5.51 -24.96 -3.23
N GLY A 215 5.26 -25.49 -2.01
CA GLY A 215 6.09 -25.24 -0.84
C GLY A 215 5.83 -23.89 -0.16
N VAL A 216 4.68 -23.25 -0.42
CA VAL A 216 4.25 -22.03 0.25
C VAL A 216 3.12 -22.35 1.22
N VAL A 217 3.43 -22.33 2.51
CA VAL A 217 2.49 -22.60 3.60
C VAL A 217 2.17 -21.29 4.33
N TRP A 218 0.92 -21.17 4.76
CA TRP A 218 0.38 -20.00 5.45
C TRP A 218 -0.20 -20.37 6.81
N THR A 219 -0.29 -19.41 7.72
CA THR A 219 -1.10 -19.49 8.93
C THR A 219 -2.40 -18.70 8.76
N ARG A 220 -3.41 -19.01 9.57
CA ARG A 220 -4.68 -18.27 9.53
C ARG A 220 -4.52 -16.89 10.14
N SER A 221 -5.09 -15.87 9.49
CA SER A 221 -5.18 -14.53 10.06
C SER A 221 -6.26 -14.45 11.15
N ASP A 222 -6.13 -13.47 12.05
CA ASP A 222 -7.18 -13.15 13.00
C ASP A 222 -8.38 -12.50 12.27
N LYS A 223 -9.49 -13.21 12.18
CA LYS A 223 -10.77 -12.74 11.63
C LYS A 223 -11.86 -12.68 12.73
N SER A 224 -11.47 -12.66 13.99
CA SER A 224 -12.39 -12.49 15.11
C SER A 224 -13.16 -11.16 14.98
N ARG A 225 -14.33 -11.11 15.63
CA ARG A 225 -15.17 -9.90 15.61
C ARG A 225 -14.37 -8.69 16.14
N GLY A 226 -14.31 -7.63 15.36
CA GLY A 226 -13.56 -6.41 15.69
C GLY A 226 -12.10 -6.42 15.27
N SER A 227 -11.56 -7.51 14.69
CA SER A 227 -10.16 -7.59 14.25
C SER A 227 -9.77 -6.52 13.23
N ARG A 228 -10.70 -6.03 12.39
CA ARG A 228 -10.44 -4.93 11.46
C ARG A 228 -10.13 -3.62 12.19
N LYS A 229 -10.97 -3.23 13.16
CA LYS A 229 -10.76 -2.03 13.99
C LYS A 229 -9.49 -2.15 14.82
N LEU A 230 -9.31 -3.30 15.48
CA LEU A 230 -8.10 -3.58 16.26
C LEU A 230 -6.85 -3.49 15.39
N GLY A 231 -6.91 -3.98 14.16
CA GLY A 231 -5.80 -3.90 13.22
C GLY A 231 -5.48 -2.48 12.79
N LEU A 232 -6.49 -1.63 12.56
CA LEU A 232 -6.28 -0.22 12.27
C LEU A 232 -5.68 0.52 13.47
N GLU A 233 -6.20 0.28 14.66
CA GLU A 233 -5.68 0.87 15.90
C GLU A 233 -4.22 0.45 16.12
N GLU A 234 -3.89 -0.82 15.95
CA GLU A 234 -2.53 -1.34 16.09
C GLU A 234 -1.58 -0.76 15.04
N LEU A 235 -2.00 -0.67 13.78
CA LEU A 235 -1.21 0.00 12.73
C LEU A 235 -0.92 1.44 13.12
N ARG A 236 -1.93 2.19 13.54
CA ARG A 236 -1.78 3.59 13.97
C ARG A 236 -0.82 3.72 15.15
N ARG A 237 -0.93 2.81 16.14
CA ARG A 237 -0.05 2.77 17.30
C ARG A 237 1.41 2.51 16.90
N LEU A 238 1.65 1.57 15.99
CA LEU A 238 3.00 1.25 15.50
C LEU A 238 3.62 2.41 14.72
N LEU A 239 2.83 3.08 13.89
CA LEU A 239 3.26 4.28 13.16
C LEU A 239 3.56 5.43 14.12
N GLN A 240 2.69 5.69 15.09
CA GLN A 240 2.93 6.73 16.08
C GLN A 240 4.19 6.45 16.92
N ASN A 241 4.39 5.20 17.35
CA ASN A 241 5.60 4.81 18.09
C ASN A 241 6.87 5.05 17.27
N ALA A 242 6.85 4.76 15.95
CA ALA A 242 7.98 5.02 15.07
C ALA A 242 8.29 6.53 14.99
N LYS A 243 7.25 7.36 14.91
CA LYS A 243 7.35 8.82 14.84
C LYS A 243 7.90 9.44 16.13
N ASP A 244 7.43 8.95 17.28
CA ASP A 244 7.80 9.47 18.60
C ASP A 244 9.00 8.73 19.21
N ASN A 245 9.48 7.66 18.59
CA ASN A 245 10.53 6.77 19.09
C ASN A 245 10.22 6.24 20.52
N THR A 246 8.98 5.85 20.77
CA THR A 246 8.48 5.46 22.10
C THR A 246 8.33 3.96 22.30
N GLY A 247 8.51 3.15 21.24
CA GLY A 247 8.35 1.69 21.33
C GLY A 247 8.50 1.00 19.98
N PRO A 248 8.02 -0.26 19.88
CA PRO A 248 8.01 -0.95 18.60
C PRO A 248 7.25 -0.16 17.54
N GLY A 249 7.88 0.08 16.42
CA GLY A 249 7.31 0.82 15.30
C GLY A 249 7.04 -0.06 14.08
N LEU A 250 6.47 0.55 13.04
CA LEU A 250 6.35 -0.03 11.70
C LEU A 250 7.03 0.88 10.69
N TYR A 251 7.87 0.28 9.87
CA TYR A 251 8.60 0.94 8.80
C TYR A 251 8.41 0.16 7.49
N VAL A 252 8.57 0.85 6.37
CA VAL A 252 8.38 0.29 5.03
C VAL A 252 9.59 0.64 4.18
N PHE A 253 10.18 -0.34 3.50
CA PHE A 253 11.26 -0.05 2.57
C PHE A 253 10.72 0.64 1.32
N ASP A 254 11.49 1.58 0.78
CA ASP A 254 11.10 2.39 -0.37
C ASP A 254 10.86 1.59 -1.66
N VAL A 255 11.23 0.32 -1.68
CA VAL A 255 10.91 -0.65 -2.74
C VAL A 255 9.46 -1.14 -2.70
N CYS A 256 8.75 -0.98 -1.57
CA CYS A 256 7.35 -1.37 -1.40
C CYS A 256 6.41 -0.29 -1.98
N LYS A 257 6.47 -0.07 -3.28
CA LYS A 257 5.80 1.05 -3.96
C LYS A 257 4.28 0.99 -3.88
N HIS A 258 3.70 -0.20 -3.93
CA HIS A 258 2.23 -0.37 -3.88
C HIS A 258 1.71 -0.10 -2.47
N TRP A 259 2.39 -0.58 -1.44
CA TRP A 259 2.03 -0.26 -0.06
C TRP A 259 2.09 1.25 0.19
N ILE A 260 3.20 1.91 -0.19
CA ILE A 260 3.41 3.36 -0.03
C ILE A 260 2.35 4.16 -0.81
N ARG A 261 1.91 3.66 -1.96
CA ARG A 261 0.88 4.29 -2.78
C ARG A 261 -0.53 4.13 -2.20
N THR A 262 -0.87 2.97 -1.67
CA THR A 262 -2.25 2.62 -1.32
C THR A 262 -2.57 2.86 0.16
N VAL A 263 -1.75 2.37 1.09
CA VAL A 263 -2.09 2.35 2.52
C VAL A 263 -2.21 3.74 3.13
N PRO A 264 -1.30 4.69 2.87
CA PRO A 264 -1.45 6.05 3.40
C PRO A 264 -2.66 6.80 2.87
N THR A 265 -3.20 6.37 1.73
CA THR A 265 -4.32 7.05 1.06
C THR A 265 -5.68 6.43 1.35
N LEU A 266 -5.74 5.36 2.15
CA LEU A 266 -6.98 4.67 2.48
C LEU A 266 -7.93 5.58 3.25
N PRO A 267 -9.17 5.79 2.75
CA PRO A 267 -10.17 6.54 3.49
C PRO A 267 -10.73 5.69 4.65
N ARG A 268 -11.29 6.37 5.64
CA ARG A 268 -12.12 5.74 6.65
C ARG A 268 -13.45 5.32 6.05
N ASP A 269 -14.02 4.23 6.54
CA ASP A 269 -15.37 3.82 6.14
C ASP A 269 -16.38 4.92 6.52
N SER A 270 -17.27 5.26 5.61
CA SER A 270 -18.25 6.34 5.81
C SER A 270 -19.33 6.02 6.85
N LYS A 271 -19.58 4.73 7.11
CA LYS A 271 -20.56 4.24 8.09
C LYS A 271 -19.93 3.88 9.43
N ASP A 272 -18.65 3.52 9.40
CA ASP A 272 -17.87 3.12 10.57
C ASP A 272 -16.47 3.78 10.53
N PRO A 273 -16.34 5.02 10.99
CA PRO A 273 -15.07 5.77 10.93
C PRO A 273 -13.89 5.14 11.69
N ASP A 274 -14.13 4.11 12.49
CA ASP A 274 -13.09 3.33 13.18
C ASP A 274 -12.51 2.20 12.30
N ASP A 275 -12.99 2.06 11.07
CA ASP A 275 -12.49 1.09 10.08
C ASP A 275 -12.05 1.81 8.79
N VAL A 276 -11.34 1.10 7.92
CA VAL A 276 -11.01 1.56 6.57
C VAL A 276 -12.14 1.20 5.59
N ASP A 277 -12.31 2.02 4.56
CA ASP A 277 -13.25 1.74 3.48
C ASP A 277 -12.80 0.50 2.68
N SER A 278 -13.58 -0.57 2.76
CA SER A 278 -13.32 -1.85 2.08
C SER A 278 -13.63 -1.85 0.57
N ILE A 279 -14.19 -0.75 0.04
CA ILE A 279 -14.39 -0.57 -1.41
C ILE A 279 -13.12 -0.03 -2.06
N SER A 280 -12.25 0.58 -1.25
CA SER A 280 -10.96 1.11 -1.68
C SER A 280 -9.94 0.00 -1.95
N GLU A 281 -8.79 0.37 -2.51
CA GLU A 281 -7.68 -0.56 -2.78
C GLU A 281 -6.92 -0.87 -1.48
N ASP A 282 -7.52 -1.72 -0.62
CA ASP A 282 -7.08 -2.00 0.75
C ASP A 282 -6.21 -3.27 0.91
N HIS A 283 -5.87 -3.94 -0.20
CA HIS A 283 -5.18 -5.25 -0.16
C HIS A 283 -3.83 -5.24 0.57
N ALA A 284 -3.00 -4.20 0.36
CA ALA A 284 -1.73 -4.07 1.07
C ALA A 284 -1.92 -3.69 2.55
N TYR A 285 -3.03 -3.04 2.89
CA TYR A 285 -3.44 -2.82 4.28
C TYR A 285 -3.90 -4.14 4.93
N ASP A 286 -4.72 -4.93 4.23
CA ASP A 286 -5.25 -6.17 4.78
C ASP A 286 -4.13 -7.19 5.07
N ASP A 287 -3.16 -7.38 4.17
CA ASP A 287 -2.01 -8.23 4.46
C ASP A 287 -1.17 -7.68 5.64
N THR A 288 -1.01 -6.35 5.73
CA THR A 288 -0.33 -5.70 6.86
C THR A 288 -1.08 -5.93 8.16
N ARG A 289 -2.41 -5.78 8.15
CA ARG A 289 -3.27 -6.02 9.30
C ARG A 289 -3.16 -7.48 9.79
N TYR A 290 -3.14 -8.43 8.88
CA TYR A 290 -2.92 -9.84 9.25
C TYR A 290 -1.58 -10.02 9.94
N GLN A 291 -0.52 -9.42 9.40
CA GLN A 291 0.83 -9.51 9.96
C GLN A 291 0.93 -8.91 11.36
N ILE A 292 0.45 -7.71 11.58
CA ILE A 292 0.60 -7.01 12.86
C ILE A 292 -0.26 -7.60 13.98
N LEU A 293 -1.36 -8.30 13.64
CA LEU A 293 -2.21 -9.02 14.59
C LEU A 293 -1.74 -10.46 14.83
N ASN A 294 -0.76 -10.96 14.07
CA ASN A 294 -0.22 -12.31 14.24
C ASN A 294 0.62 -12.37 15.53
N LYS A 295 0.23 -13.26 16.46
CA LYS A 295 0.82 -13.38 17.80
C LYS A 295 1.84 -14.51 17.86
#